data_939ebcca9749be769d9a1730674c7305
#
_entry.id   939ebcca9749be769d9a1730674c7305
#
_cell.length_a   1.000
_cell.length_b   1.000
_cell.length_c   1.000
_cell.angle_alpha   90.00
_cell.angle_beta   90.00
_cell.angle_gamma   90.00
#
_symmetry.space_group_name_H-M   'P 1'
#
loop_
_entity.id
_entity.type
_entity.pdbx_description
1 polymer ?
#
loop_
_entity_poly.entity_id
_entity_poly.type
_entity_poly.pdbx_seq_one_letter_code
_entity_poly.pdbx_strand_id
1 'polypeptide(L)'
;AAAPAGGVLWRAGWSLGHLDHWEAASVAIAAVTVALVLAGRQVVHRLFPGALLAVVGGVMISRIADYSGPGVGEVPTGLPDLSLDLPWGSTGTLLVGGVLIALVGFAEPASIARVFADQDRQRWSADREFVSQGVANVAAAVSGAFPVGGSFSRSSLNRLAGAQTRWSGLVTGAAVLAFLPFADV
;
A
#
# COMPACT_ATOMS: atom_id res chain seq x y z
N ALA A 1 9.41 5.46 26.62
CA ALA A 1 8.16 6.15 26.96
C ALA A 1 7.36 6.42 25.70
N ALA A 2 6.05 6.12 25.74
CA ALA A 2 5.17 6.36 24.57
C ALA A 2 5.10 7.87 24.30
N ALA A 3 5.06 8.24 23.01
CA ALA A 3 4.85 9.63 22.61
C ALA A 3 3.54 10.17 23.23
N PRO A 4 3.51 11.42 23.69
CA PRO A 4 2.33 11.99 24.32
C PRO A 4 1.14 12.00 23.35
N ALA A 5 -0.07 11.95 23.90
CA ALA A 5 -1.30 12.06 23.11
C ALA A 5 -1.31 13.40 22.37
N GLY A 6 -1.50 13.37 21.06
CA GLY A 6 -1.49 14.55 20.21
C GLY A 6 -1.60 14.22 18.73
N GLY A 7 -1.80 15.22 17.90
CA GLY A 7 -1.84 15.06 16.45
C GLY A 7 -0.50 14.59 15.85
N VAL A 8 -0.55 14.08 14.62
CA VAL A 8 0.62 13.49 13.92
C VAL A 8 1.82 14.44 13.89
N LEU A 9 1.59 15.73 13.60
CA LEU A 9 2.66 16.73 13.54
C LEU A 9 3.31 16.97 14.92
N TRP A 10 2.50 16.98 15.98
CA TRP A 10 3.01 17.11 17.34
C TRP A 10 3.87 15.91 17.73
N ARG A 11 3.42 14.70 17.45
CA ARG A 11 4.17 13.47 17.72
C ARG A 11 5.48 13.41 16.92
N ALA A 12 5.46 13.83 15.65
CA ALA A 12 6.66 13.92 14.83
C ALA A 12 7.67 14.93 15.40
N GLY A 13 7.20 16.13 15.76
CA GLY A 13 8.05 17.15 16.39
C GLY A 13 8.64 16.68 17.72
N TRP A 14 7.83 16.02 18.55
CA TRP A 14 8.29 15.43 19.80
C TRP A 14 9.37 14.37 19.58
N SER A 15 9.18 13.45 18.63
CA SER A 15 10.16 12.41 18.30
C SER A 15 11.50 12.99 17.83
N LEU A 16 11.47 14.07 17.04
CA LEU A 16 12.70 14.75 16.59
C LEU A 16 13.45 15.44 17.73
N GLY A 17 12.73 15.90 18.76
CA GLY A 17 13.31 16.52 19.93
C GLY A 17 13.86 15.53 21.00
N HIS A 18 13.49 14.24 20.86
CA HIS A 18 13.83 13.21 21.86
C HIS A 18 14.51 12.02 21.19
N LEU A 19 15.71 12.25 20.66
CA LEU A 19 16.51 11.23 19.96
C LEU A 19 16.98 10.11 20.90
N ASP A 20 17.00 10.35 22.19
CA ASP A 20 17.28 9.38 23.25
C ASP A 20 16.25 8.23 23.32
N HIS A 21 15.05 8.45 22.75
CA HIS A 21 13.99 7.46 22.67
C HIS A 21 14.03 6.65 21.34
N TRP A 22 14.98 6.95 20.47
CA TRP A 22 15.12 6.24 19.22
C TRP A 22 15.90 4.94 19.43
N GLU A 23 15.30 3.85 19.05
CA GLU A 23 15.97 2.55 19.09
C GLU A 23 17.02 2.46 17.98
N ALA A 24 18.27 2.25 18.38
CA ALA A 24 19.40 2.22 17.44
C ALA A 24 19.23 1.19 16.32
N ALA A 25 18.65 0.02 16.63
CA ALA A 25 18.37 -1.02 15.65
C ALA A 25 17.34 -0.57 14.60
N SER A 26 16.25 0.06 15.04
CA SER A 26 15.22 0.62 14.13
C SER A 26 15.79 1.71 13.22
N VAL A 27 16.62 2.59 13.75
CA VAL A 27 17.30 3.64 12.97
C VAL A 27 18.28 3.02 11.96
N ALA A 28 19.03 2.02 12.36
CA ALA A 28 19.97 1.32 11.45
C ALA A 28 19.21 0.62 10.32
N ILE A 29 18.12 -0.09 10.61
CA ILE A 29 17.28 -0.73 9.59
C ILE A 29 16.71 0.31 8.62
N ALA A 30 16.19 1.43 9.13
CA ALA A 30 15.68 2.50 8.30
C ALA A 30 16.78 3.10 7.40
N ALA A 31 17.95 3.39 7.95
CA ALA A 31 19.09 3.95 7.19
C ALA A 31 19.57 2.98 6.10
N VAL A 32 19.72 1.69 6.42
CA VAL A 32 20.10 0.65 5.45
C VAL A 32 19.05 0.51 4.35
N THR A 33 17.77 0.54 4.71
CA THR A 33 16.66 0.48 3.74
C THR A 33 16.73 1.66 2.76
N VAL A 34 16.87 2.88 3.27
CA VAL A 34 16.98 4.08 2.45
C VAL A 34 18.22 4.03 1.55
N ALA A 35 19.37 3.65 2.11
CA ALA A 35 20.62 3.51 1.36
C ALA A 35 20.49 2.45 0.25
N LEU A 36 19.91 1.29 0.54
CA LEU A 36 19.73 0.21 -0.43
C LEU A 36 18.81 0.65 -1.58
N VAL A 37 17.72 1.35 -1.28
CA VAL A 37 16.76 1.82 -2.29
C VAL A 37 17.39 2.91 -3.16
N LEU A 38 18.02 3.91 -2.55
CA LEU A 38 18.57 5.06 -3.27
C LEU A 38 19.85 4.69 -4.04
N ALA A 39 20.82 4.07 -3.36
CA ALA A 39 22.08 3.68 -3.98
C ALA A 39 21.88 2.58 -5.04
N GLY A 40 21.01 1.61 -4.78
CA GLY A 40 20.71 0.56 -5.75
C GLY A 40 20.18 1.09 -7.06
N ARG A 41 19.30 2.10 -7.02
CA ARG A 41 18.77 2.76 -8.24
C ARG A 41 19.82 3.59 -8.98
N GLN A 42 20.77 4.20 -8.25
CA GLN A 42 21.80 5.06 -8.85
C GLN A 42 22.97 4.25 -9.40
N VAL A 43 23.40 3.20 -8.68
CA VAL A 43 24.65 2.47 -8.97
C VAL A 43 24.41 1.24 -9.82
N VAL A 44 23.31 0.50 -9.57
CA VAL A 44 23.06 -0.77 -10.27
C VAL A 44 22.18 -0.56 -11.50
N HIS A 45 20.91 -0.21 -11.31
CA HIS A 45 19.96 0.01 -12.41
C HIS A 45 18.70 0.72 -11.91
N ARG A 46 18.02 1.46 -12.82
CA ARG A 46 16.77 2.18 -12.49
C ARG A 46 15.63 1.27 -12.02
N LEU A 47 15.64 -0.01 -12.42
CA LEU A 47 14.65 -1.03 -12.03
C LEU A 47 15.15 -1.91 -10.88
N PHE A 48 16.23 -1.52 -10.19
CA PHE A 48 16.75 -2.28 -9.05
C PHE A 48 15.66 -2.46 -7.97
N PRO A 49 15.33 -3.69 -7.57
CA PRO A 49 14.24 -3.97 -6.65
C PRO A 49 14.65 -3.73 -5.19
N GLY A 50 15.22 -2.55 -4.90
CA GLY A 50 15.78 -2.23 -3.58
C GLY A 50 14.76 -2.33 -2.45
N ALA A 51 13.51 -1.91 -2.70
CA ALA A 51 12.46 -2.04 -1.70
C ALA A 51 12.12 -3.52 -1.38
N LEU A 52 12.05 -4.38 -2.40
CA LEU A 52 11.82 -5.81 -2.20
C LEU A 52 12.97 -6.44 -1.41
N LEU A 53 14.21 -6.12 -1.79
CA LEU A 53 15.40 -6.64 -1.08
C LEU A 53 15.45 -6.12 0.37
N ALA A 54 15.05 -4.88 0.62
CA ALA A 54 14.97 -4.34 1.97
C ALA A 54 13.92 -5.07 2.82
N VAL A 55 12.75 -5.38 2.26
CA VAL A 55 11.71 -6.15 2.97
C VAL A 55 12.19 -7.56 3.25
N VAL A 56 12.67 -8.30 2.24
CA VAL A 56 13.18 -9.66 2.41
C VAL A 56 14.35 -9.71 3.40
N GLY A 57 15.30 -8.77 3.27
CA GLY A 57 16.43 -8.65 4.20
C GLY A 57 15.99 -8.31 5.62
N GLY A 58 15.01 -7.43 5.78
CA GLY A 58 14.42 -7.07 7.08
C GLY A 58 13.75 -8.26 7.76
N VAL A 59 12.97 -9.05 7.01
CA VAL A 59 12.35 -10.28 7.50
C VAL A 59 13.43 -11.29 7.92
N MET A 60 14.44 -11.51 7.10
CA MET A 60 15.54 -12.44 7.44
C MET A 60 16.30 -12.00 8.69
N ILE A 61 16.62 -10.72 8.81
CA ILE A 61 17.30 -10.15 9.98
C ILE A 61 16.41 -10.31 11.23
N SER A 62 15.12 -10.01 11.11
CA SER A 62 14.17 -10.17 12.21
C SER A 62 14.12 -11.59 12.74
N ARG A 63 14.14 -12.58 11.84
CA ARG A 63 14.14 -14.01 12.21
C ARG A 63 15.46 -14.50 12.81
N ILE A 64 16.60 -14.05 12.28
CA ILE A 64 17.93 -14.53 12.70
C ILE A 64 18.40 -13.82 13.98
N ALA A 65 18.09 -12.54 14.12
CA ALA A 65 18.58 -11.71 15.22
C ALA A 65 17.57 -11.57 16.38
N ASP A 66 16.47 -12.35 16.39
CA ASP A 66 15.40 -12.24 17.40
C ASP A 66 15.01 -10.78 17.67
N TYR A 67 14.78 -10.03 16.59
CA TYR A 67 14.48 -8.63 16.68
C TYR A 67 13.18 -8.40 17.47
N SER A 68 13.29 -7.77 18.63
CA SER A 68 12.20 -7.48 19.54
C SER A 68 11.64 -6.06 19.43
N GLY A 69 12.07 -5.30 18.44
CA GLY A 69 11.59 -3.94 18.20
C GLY A 69 10.18 -3.89 17.60
N PRO A 70 9.69 -2.66 17.30
CA PRO A 70 8.38 -2.48 16.69
C PRO A 70 8.24 -3.24 15.37
N GLY A 71 7.27 -4.14 15.31
CA GLY A 71 6.93 -4.94 14.13
C GLY A 71 5.51 -4.64 13.65
N VAL A 72 5.16 -5.22 12.51
CA VAL A 72 3.80 -5.10 11.94
C VAL A 72 2.77 -5.89 12.75
N GLY A 73 3.23 -6.83 13.59
CA GLY A 73 2.38 -7.79 14.29
C GLY A 73 2.08 -9.02 13.44
N GLU A 74 1.20 -9.86 13.94
CA GLU A 74 0.79 -11.08 13.22
C GLU A 74 0.00 -10.71 11.96
N VAL A 75 0.45 -11.19 10.81
CA VAL A 75 -0.27 -11.07 9.55
C VAL A 75 -1.10 -12.33 9.37
N PRO A 76 -2.43 -12.24 9.29
CA PRO A 76 -3.28 -13.41 9.06
C PRO A 76 -2.88 -14.12 7.77
N THR A 77 -2.62 -15.41 7.85
CA THR A 77 -2.32 -16.25 6.70
C THR A 77 -3.57 -16.78 6.03
N GLY A 78 -3.49 -17.03 4.73
CA GLY A 78 -4.58 -17.61 3.97
C GLY A 78 -5.31 -16.60 3.09
N LEU A 79 -6.27 -17.10 2.37
CA LEU A 79 -7.16 -16.26 1.55
C LEU A 79 -8.21 -15.59 2.46
N PRO A 80 -8.63 -14.37 2.14
CA PRO A 80 -9.66 -13.70 2.90
C PRO A 80 -10.98 -14.47 2.80
N ASP A 81 -11.68 -14.59 3.92
CA ASP A 81 -13.00 -15.19 3.95
C ASP A 81 -14.01 -14.30 3.21
N LEU A 82 -14.70 -14.88 2.26
CA LEU A 82 -15.76 -14.16 1.55
C LEU A 82 -17.02 -14.16 2.39
N SER A 83 -17.53 -12.99 2.72
CA SER A 83 -18.75 -12.82 3.51
C SER A 83 -19.69 -11.82 2.87
N LEU A 84 -20.97 -12.15 2.91
CA LEU A 84 -22.08 -11.24 2.60
C LEU A 84 -22.79 -10.78 3.86
N ASP A 85 -22.25 -11.11 5.05
CA ASP A 85 -22.76 -10.63 6.32
C ASP A 85 -22.34 -9.17 6.53
N LEU A 86 -23.08 -8.28 5.89
CA LEU A 86 -22.86 -6.85 5.89
C LEU A 86 -23.76 -6.19 6.97
N PRO A 87 -23.30 -5.09 7.60
CA PRO A 87 -24.03 -4.42 8.67
C PRO A 87 -25.21 -3.59 8.12
N TRP A 88 -26.20 -4.25 7.51
CA TRP A 88 -27.35 -3.62 6.88
C TRP A 88 -28.12 -2.67 7.79
N GLY A 89 -28.18 -2.97 9.11
CA GLY A 89 -28.80 -2.10 10.11
C GLY A 89 -28.11 -0.75 10.30
N SER A 90 -26.85 -0.63 9.89
CA SER A 90 -26.05 0.59 10.02
C SER A 90 -25.91 1.37 8.70
N THR A 91 -26.60 0.93 7.64
CA THR A 91 -26.45 1.52 6.29
C THR A 91 -26.67 3.03 6.27
N GLY A 92 -27.67 3.54 7.01
CA GLY A 92 -27.95 4.99 7.06
C GLY A 92 -26.78 5.80 7.62
N THR A 93 -26.13 5.30 8.66
CA THR A 93 -24.97 5.97 9.28
C THR A 93 -23.72 5.86 8.39
N LEU A 94 -23.53 4.72 7.74
CA LEU A 94 -22.37 4.45 6.89
C LEU A 94 -22.47 5.14 5.53
N LEU A 95 -23.68 5.47 5.06
CA LEU A 95 -23.92 6.03 3.72
C LEU A 95 -23.14 7.32 3.49
N VAL A 96 -23.20 8.25 4.44
CA VAL A 96 -22.51 9.55 4.31
C VAL A 96 -21.01 9.37 4.23
N GLY A 97 -20.44 8.57 5.12
CA GLY A 97 -19.01 8.24 5.09
C GLY A 97 -18.62 7.50 3.82
N GLY A 98 -19.43 6.54 3.38
CA GLY A 98 -19.24 5.79 2.15
C GLY A 98 -19.24 6.66 0.90
N VAL A 99 -20.17 7.62 0.79
CA VAL A 99 -20.22 8.58 -0.32
C VAL A 99 -18.98 9.48 -0.33
N LEU A 100 -18.55 9.97 0.82
CA LEU A 100 -17.33 10.78 0.92
C LEU A 100 -16.08 9.98 0.51
N ILE A 101 -15.96 8.76 0.99
CA ILE A 101 -14.86 7.86 0.61
C ILE A 101 -14.89 7.57 -0.90
N ALA A 102 -16.08 7.32 -1.47
CA ALA A 102 -16.22 7.05 -2.89
C ALA A 102 -15.80 8.26 -3.75
N LEU A 103 -16.22 9.47 -3.39
CA LEU A 103 -15.89 10.69 -4.14
C LEU A 103 -14.40 11.04 -4.03
N VAL A 104 -13.86 11.05 -2.82
CA VAL A 104 -12.44 11.37 -2.60
C VAL A 104 -11.55 10.25 -3.16
N GLY A 105 -11.92 8.98 -2.91
CA GLY A 105 -11.20 7.82 -3.40
C GLY A 105 -11.23 7.65 -4.91
N PHE A 106 -12.22 8.24 -5.61
CA PHE A 106 -12.27 8.25 -7.07
C PHE A 106 -11.42 9.36 -7.71
N ALA A 107 -11.22 10.48 -7.00
CA ALA A 107 -10.51 11.64 -7.57
C ALA A 107 -9.07 11.31 -7.99
N GLU A 108 -8.34 10.55 -7.19
CA GLU A 108 -6.95 10.14 -7.49
C GLU A 108 -6.90 9.18 -8.69
N PRO A 109 -7.62 8.02 -8.70
CA PRO A 109 -7.61 7.11 -9.85
C PRO A 109 -8.04 7.77 -11.16
N ALA A 110 -9.06 8.61 -11.13
CA ALA A 110 -9.53 9.33 -12.30
C ALA A 110 -8.46 10.27 -12.87
N SER A 111 -7.77 11.00 -12.01
CA SER A 111 -6.66 11.87 -12.41
C SER A 111 -5.51 11.07 -13.03
N ILE A 112 -5.12 9.96 -12.41
CA ILE A 112 -4.05 9.07 -12.88
C ILE A 112 -4.41 8.49 -14.25
N ALA A 113 -5.62 7.92 -14.37
CA ALA A 113 -6.10 7.28 -15.58
C ALA A 113 -6.16 8.28 -16.75
N ARG A 114 -6.61 9.51 -16.47
CA ARG A 114 -6.65 10.59 -17.48
C ARG A 114 -5.26 11.00 -17.93
N VAL A 115 -4.32 11.20 -17.01
CA VAL A 115 -2.93 11.57 -17.36
C VAL A 115 -2.29 10.50 -18.24
N PHE A 116 -2.46 9.23 -17.90
CA PHE A 116 -1.88 8.15 -18.70
C PHE A 116 -2.60 7.96 -20.05
N ALA A 117 -3.91 8.13 -20.11
CA ALA A 117 -4.66 8.10 -21.35
C ALA A 117 -4.23 9.21 -22.31
N ASP A 118 -4.01 10.43 -21.81
CA ASP A 118 -3.52 11.55 -22.59
C ASP A 118 -2.10 11.28 -23.12
N GLN A 119 -1.21 10.71 -22.32
CA GLN A 119 0.13 10.30 -22.72
C GLN A 119 0.11 9.23 -23.82
N ASP A 120 -0.79 8.26 -23.70
CA ASP A 120 -0.93 7.15 -24.64
C ASP A 120 -1.83 7.50 -25.84
N ARG A 121 -2.36 8.73 -25.90
CA ARG A 121 -3.33 9.19 -26.91
C ARG A 121 -4.56 8.29 -27.02
N GLN A 122 -5.01 7.76 -25.87
CA GLN A 122 -6.19 6.90 -25.76
C GLN A 122 -7.40 7.69 -25.28
N ARG A 123 -8.59 7.24 -25.67
CA ARG A 123 -9.83 7.82 -25.15
C ARG A 123 -10.05 7.32 -23.72
N TRP A 124 -10.21 8.26 -22.79
CA TRP A 124 -10.58 7.98 -21.41
C TRP A 124 -12.07 8.27 -21.19
N SER A 125 -12.71 7.47 -20.34
CA SER A 125 -14.10 7.65 -19.96
C SER A 125 -14.21 7.61 -18.43
N ALA A 126 -14.67 8.73 -17.85
CA ALA A 126 -14.90 8.86 -16.40
C ALA A 126 -15.90 7.83 -15.88
N ASP A 127 -16.97 7.56 -16.65
CA ASP A 127 -18.01 6.62 -16.23
C ASP A 127 -17.47 5.18 -16.13
N ARG A 128 -16.67 4.75 -17.09
CA ARG A 128 -16.05 3.42 -17.07
C ARG A 128 -15.08 3.28 -15.91
N GLU A 129 -14.30 4.31 -15.63
CA GLU A 129 -13.38 4.33 -14.51
C GLU A 129 -14.13 4.26 -13.18
N PHE A 130 -15.21 5.05 -13.04
CA PHE A 130 -16.04 5.05 -11.84
C PHE A 130 -16.69 3.68 -11.59
N VAL A 131 -17.26 3.06 -12.62
CA VAL A 131 -17.84 1.71 -12.53
C VAL A 131 -16.77 0.69 -12.16
N SER A 132 -15.57 0.75 -12.79
CA SER A 132 -14.46 -0.15 -12.47
C SER A 132 -14.02 -0.02 -11.02
N GLN A 133 -13.90 1.20 -10.52
CA GLN A 133 -13.56 1.46 -9.13
C GLN A 133 -14.66 0.97 -8.17
N GLY A 134 -15.92 1.14 -8.54
CA GLY A 134 -17.06 0.62 -7.79
C GLY A 134 -17.05 -0.89 -7.67
N VAL A 135 -16.82 -1.61 -8.78
CA VAL A 135 -16.71 -3.09 -8.79
C VAL A 135 -15.55 -3.56 -7.91
N ALA A 136 -14.39 -2.89 -7.99
CA ALA A 136 -13.25 -3.22 -7.14
C ALA A 136 -13.56 -3.05 -5.65
N ASN A 137 -14.30 -1.98 -5.28
CA ASN A 137 -14.71 -1.74 -3.90
C ASN A 137 -15.79 -2.73 -3.40
N VAL A 138 -16.69 -3.17 -4.27
CA VAL A 138 -17.64 -4.25 -3.92
C VAL A 138 -16.88 -5.55 -3.66
N ALA A 139 -15.91 -5.90 -4.50
CA ALA A 139 -15.06 -7.08 -4.27
C ALA A 139 -14.27 -6.96 -2.96
N ALA A 140 -13.71 -5.80 -2.67
CA ALA A 140 -13.02 -5.53 -1.40
C ALA A 140 -13.97 -5.69 -0.19
N ALA A 141 -15.20 -5.16 -0.26
CA ALA A 141 -16.18 -5.28 0.81
C ALA A 141 -16.55 -6.74 1.09
N VAL A 142 -16.78 -7.54 0.04
CA VAL A 142 -17.10 -8.97 0.17
C VAL A 142 -15.94 -9.78 0.77
N SER A 143 -14.72 -9.32 0.56
CA SER A 143 -13.50 -9.91 1.15
C SER A 143 -13.15 -9.35 2.53
N GLY A 144 -14.01 -8.53 3.15
CA GLY A 144 -13.73 -7.88 4.43
C GLY A 144 -12.57 -6.87 4.40
N ALA A 145 -12.16 -6.44 3.21
CA ALA A 145 -11.06 -5.53 3.03
C ALA A 145 -11.50 -4.06 3.16
N PHE A 146 -10.53 -3.18 3.42
CA PHE A 146 -10.73 -1.74 3.36
C PHE A 146 -11.06 -1.25 1.95
N PRO A 147 -11.71 -0.06 1.82
CA PRO A 147 -11.91 0.56 0.52
C PRO A 147 -10.60 0.72 -0.25
N VAL A 148 -10.64 0.39 -1.54
CA VAL A 148 -9.46 0.43 -2.42
C VAL A 148 -9.55 1.60 -3.40
N GLY A 149 -8.40 2.16 -3.75
CA GLY A 149 -8.26 3.25 -4.70
C GLY A 149 -7.00 3.12 -5.55
N GLY A 150 -6.88 3.96 -6.57
CA GLY A 150 -5.68 4.08 -7.36
C GLY A 150 -4.51 4.65 -6.56
N SER A 151 -3.30 4.45 -7.07
CA SER A 151 -2.10 5.05 -6.50
C SER A 151 -1.17 5.51 -7.63
N PHE A 152 -0.90 6.81 -7.67
CA PHE A 152 -0.02 7.39 -8.68
C PHE A 152 1.38 6.76 -8.65
N SER A 153 1.94 6.60 -7.48
CA SER A 153 3.29 6.02 -7.30
C SER A 153 3.38 4.59 -7.84
N ARG A 154 2.40 3.73 -7.50
CA ARG A 154 2.36 2.34 -7.97
C ARG A 154 2.11 2.25 -9.47
N SER A 155 1.19 3.06 -10.00
CA SER A 155 0.90 3.10 -11.43
C SER A 155 2.10 3.60 -12.23
N SER A 156 2.78 4.65 -11.77
CA SER A 156 3.99 5.17 -12.40
C SER A 156 5.13 4.14 -12.38
N LEU A 157 5.33 3.44 -11.25
CA LEU A 157 6.34 2.40 -11.13
C LEU A 157 6.06 1.23 -12.08
N ASN A 158 4.80 0.82 -12.20
CA ASN A 158 4.37 -0.23 -13.12
C ASN A 158 4.66 0.14 -14.58
N ARG A 159 4.37 1.39 -14.96
CA ARG A 159 4.70 1.91 -16.30
C ARG A 159 6.20 2.00 -16.54
N LEU A 160 6.97 2.47 -15.56
CA LEU A 160 8.44 2.50 -15.63
C LEU A 160 9.05 1.11 -15.77
N ALA A 161 8.39 0.09 -15.22
CA ALA A 161 8.75 -1.31 -15.37
C ALA A 161 8.38 -1.89 -16.75
N GLY A 162 7.71 -1.11 -17.61
CA GLY A 162 7.36 -1.51 -18.97
C GLY A 162 5.95 -2.06 -19.14
N ALA A 163 5.08 -1.91 -18.17
CA ALA A 163 3.69 -2.33 -18.30
C ALA A 163 2.96 -1.49 -19.34
N GLN A 164 2.36 -2.15 -20.35
CA GLN A 164 1.63 -1.52 -21.45
C GLN A 164 0.15 -1.89 -21.45
N THR A 165 -0.25 -2.87 -20.66
CA THR A 165 -1.61 -3.39 -20.67
C THR A 165 -2.15 -3.61 -19.26
N ARG A 166 -3.48 -3.69 -19.15
CA ARG A 166 -4.19 -4.00 -17.89
C ARG A 166 -3.85 -5.39 -17.30
N TRP A 167 -3.29 -6.30 -18.11
CA TRP A 167 -2.84 -7.60 -17.65
C TRP A 167 -1.77 -7.54 -16.55
N SER A 168 -0.96 -6.49 -16.56
CA SER A 168 0.02 -6.25 -15.51
C SER A 168 -0.63 -6.19 -14.11
N GLY A 169 -1.76 -5.48 -13.98
CA GLY A 169 -2.51 -5.42 -12.72
C GLY A 169 -3.08 -6.78 -12.31
N LEU A 170 -3.60 -7.55 -13.27
CA LEU A 170 -4.13 -8.89 -13.00
C LEU A 170 -3.02 -9.85 -12.52
N VAL A 171 -1.87 -9.84 -13.20
CA VAL A 171 -0.71 -10.66 -12.79
C VAL A 171 -0.23 -10.25 -11.39
N THR A 172 -0.17 -8.95 -11.09
CA THR A 172 0.20 -8.46 -9.76
C THR A 172 -0.79 -8.93 -8.70
N GLY A 173 -2.10 -8.82 -8.95
CA GLY A 173 -3.13 -9.32 -8.04
C GLY A 173 -3.03 -10.83 -7.81
N ALA A 174 -2.85 -11.62 -8.89
CA ALA A 174 -2.67 -13.06 -8.79
C ALA A 174 -1.40 -13.43 -7.99
N ALA A 175 -0.30 -12.71 -8.20
CA ALA A 175 0.94 -12.92 -7.44
C ALA A 175 0.75 -12.63 -5.94
N VAL A 176 0.03 -11.55 -5.59
CA VAL A 176 -0.29 -11.24 -4.20
C VAL A 176 -1.14 -12.35 -3.59
N LEU A 177 -2.21 -12.79 -4.25
CA LEU A 177 -3.06 -13.87 -3.76
C LEU A 177 -2.29 -15.19 -3.58
N ALA A 178 -1.37 -15.51 -4.50
CA ALA A 178 -0.52 -16.69 -4.39
C ALA A 178 0.47 -16.60 -3.22
N PHE A 179 0.87 -15.38 -2.83
CA PHE A 179 1.79 -15.16 -1.73
C PHE A 179 1.12 -15.16 -0.35
N LEU A 180 -0.17 -14.81 -0.26
CA LEU A 180 -0.88 -14.70 1.03
C LEU A 180 -0.76 -15.94 1.93
N PRO A 181 -0.83 -17.21 1.43
CA PRO A 181 -0.67 -18.38 2.27
C PRO A 181 0.72 -18.51 2.92
N PHE A 182 1.70 -17.77 2.39
CA PHE A 182 3.09 -17.77 2.86
C PHE A 182 3.45 -16.49 3.62
N ALA A 183 2.47 -15.66 3.92
CA ALA A 183 2.69 -14.39 4.59
C ALA A 183 2.95 -14.51 6.10
N ASP A 184 2.88 -15.73 6.65
CA ASP A 184 3.25 -16.07 8.02
C ASP A 184 4.78 -16.06 8.17
N VAL A 185 5.32 -14.86 8.30
CA VAL A 185 6.77 -14.66 8.37
C VAL A 185 7.14 -13.85 9.59
#